data_6465b537598bdeb5f9d1f11cf4b2074d
#
_entry.id   6465b537598bdeb5f9d1f11cf4b2074d
#
_cell.length_a   1.000
_cell.length_b   1.000
_cell.length_c   1.000
_cell.angle_alpha   90.00
_cell.angle_beta   90.00
_cell.angle_gamma   90.00
#
_symmetry.space_group_name_H-M   'P 1'
#
loop_
_entity.id
_entity.type
_entity.pdbx_description
1 polymer ?
#
loop_
_entity_poly.entity_id
_entity_poly.type
_entity_poly.pdbx_seq_one_letter_code
_entity_poly.pdbx_strand_id
1 'polypeptide(L)'
;MKRPDFSGFEYSTILCIDKPNRDFHPQGASVIPGSFEMPDPDYERDGEVVDYEMDLDEEWFTVEVEEYDRLSGGVDLTGNDVVVAVGRGIGDDPTQGIEQALDLVDAFDEADLGLSRGVITSSYSFDGHVEQYVTEERQIGESGQEVEPDVYIAAGISGAIQHKVGCDESDTIIAVNTDPDADIRDFSDYLIEGDLFEVLPRLTEAVEAGELGAMMEASDD
;
A
#
# COMPACT_ATOMS: atom_id res chain seq x y z
N MET A 1 -15.27 -18.38 11.32
CA MET A 1 -14.19 -17.43 11.07
C MET A 1 -14.82 -16.18 10.50
N LYS A 2 -14.46 -15.02 10.99
CA LYS A 2 -14.81 -13.74 10.38
C LYS A 2 -13.58 -13.27 9.60
N ARG A 3 -13.78 -12.72 8.43
CA ARG A 3 -12.73 -12.03 7.67
C ARG A 3 -13.20 -10.62 7.36
N PRO A 4 -12.32 -9.65 7.29
CA PRO A 4 -12.64 -8.35 6.70
C PRO A 4 -13.01 -8.55 5.23
N ASP A 5 -13.96 -7.76 4.76
CA ASP A 5 -14.41 -7.71 3.38
C ASP A 5 -14.60 -6.24 3.01
N PHE A 6 -14.46 -5.88 1.75
CA PHE A 6 -14.43 -4.47 1.35
C PHE A 6 -13.46 -3.65 2.22
N SER A 7 -12.23 -4.16 2.38
CA SER A 7 -11.14 -3.53 3.14
C SER A 7 -11.52 -3.09 4.55
N GLY A 8 -12.07 -3.99 5.28
CA GLY A 8 -12.41 -3.77 6.69
C GLY A 8 -13.74 -3.05 6.95
N PHE A 9 -14.40 -2.52 5.93
CA PHE A 9 -15.71 -1.86 6.13
C PHE A 9 -16.81 -2.83 6.52
N GLU A 10 -16.70 -4.09 6.14
CA GLU A 10 -17.64 -5.14 6.49
C GLU A 10 -16.89 -6.41 6.89
N TYR A 11 -17.55 -7.26 7.65
CA TYR A 11 -17.02 -8.57 8.03
C TYR A 11 -17.88 -9.69 7.48
N SER A 12 -17.33 -10.48 6.58
CA SER A 12 -17.95 -11.72 6.14
C SER A 12 -17.71 -12.84 7.14
N THR A 13 -18.76 -13.59 7.46
CA THR A 13 -18.64 -14.80 8.29
C THR A 13 -18.49 -16.03 7.42
N ILE A 14 -17.33 -16.67 7.48
CA ILE A 14 -17.07 -17.95 6.83
C ILE A 14 -17.37 -19.06 7.83
N LEU A 15 -18.32 -19.94 7.49
CA LEU A 15 -18.64 -21.11 8.25
C LEU A 15 -17.87 -22.31 7.71
N CYS A 16 -16.95 -22.83 8.49
CA CYS A 16 -16.36 -24.14 8.22
C CYS A 16 -17.31 -25.20 8.74
N ILE A 17 -17.97 -25.95 7.84
CA ILE A 17 -18.97 -26.95 8.20
C ILE A 17 -18.36 -28.33 8.00
N ASP A 18 -18.23 -29.07 9.09
CA ASP A 18 -18.00 -30.50 9.05
C ASP A 18 -19.36 -31.22 9.03
N LYS A 19 -19.66 -31.90 7.91
CA LYS A 19 -20.88 -32.71 7.78
C LYS A 19 -20.52 -34.20 7.79
N PRO A 20 -21.20 -35.01 8.59
CA PRO A 20 -20.86 -36.44 8.73
C PRO A 20 -20.87 -37.25 7.44
N ASN A 21 -21.44 -36.73 6.36
CA ASN A 21 -21.59 -37.41 5.07
C ASN A 21 -20.81 -36.76 3.92
N ARG A 22 -19.93 -35.83 4.18
CA ARG A 22 -19.06 -35.18 3.22
C ARG A 22 -17.73 -34.83 3.88
N ASP A 23 -16.68 -35.46 3.38
CA ASP A 23 -15.31 -35.05 3.72
C ASP A 23 -14.97 -33.78 2.99
N PHE A 24 -14.87 -32.68 3.76
CA PHE A 24 -14.39 -31.37 3.27
C PHE A 24 -12.97 -31.11 3.76
N HIS A 25 -12.16 -32.12 3.83
CA HIS A 25 -10.77 -32.04 4.28
C HIS A 25 -9.80 -32.19 3.11
N PRO A 26 -8.66 -31.49 3.18
CA PRO A 26 -8.29 -30.53 4.20
C PRO A 26 -9.04 -29.21 4.06
N GLN A 27 -9.39 -28.58 5.18
CA GLN A 27 -9.90 -27.20 5.20
C GLN A 27 -8.69 -26.27 5.27
N GLY A 28 -8.50 -25.48 4.25
CA GLY A 28 -7.42 -24.50 4.16
C GLY A 28 -7.98 -23.10 3.90
N ALA A 29 -7.22 -22.11 4.29
CA ALA A 29 -7.47 -20.72 3.96
C ALA A 29 -6.14 -20.01 3.69
N SER A 30 -6.12 -19.16 2.68
CA SER A 30 -5.08 -18.16 2.50
C SER A 30 -5.56 -16.84 3.10
N VAL A 31 -4.65 -16.07 3.62
CA VAL A 31 -4.90 -14.75 4.19
C VAL A 31 -4.19 -13.74 3.31
N ILE A 32 -4.92 -12.72 2.90
CA ILE A 32 -4.33 -11.59 2.18
C ILE A 32 -3.49 -10.80 3.21
N PRO A 33 -2.24 -10.43 2.90
CA PRO A 33 -1.45 -9.53 3.75
C PRO A 33 -2.25 -8.27 4.13
N GLY A 34 -2.08 -7.76 5.34
CA GLY A 34 -2.85 -6.61 5.84
C GLY A 34 -4.29 -6.91 6.30
N SER A 35 -4.78 -8.15 6.16
CA SER A 35 -6.15 -8.52 6.60
C SER A 35 -6.30 -8.69 8.11
N PHE A 36 -5.23 -8.77 8.84
CA PHE A 36 -5.19 -8.95 10.30
C PHE A 36 -3.93 -8.30 10.84
N GLU A 37 -4.06 -7.68 11.99
CA GLU A 37 -2.93 -7.19 12.76
C GLU A 37 -1.94 -8.32 13.06
N MET A 38 -0.66 -8.06 12.91
CA MET A 38 0.38 -9.05 13.21
C MET A 38 0.48 -9.26 14.72
N PRO A 39 0.24 -10.48 15.23
CA PRO A 39 0.36 -10.72 16.66
C PRO A 39 1.81 -10.64 17.12
N ASP A 40 2.02 -10.28 18.38
CA ASP A 40 3.33 -10.34 19.00
C ASP A 40 3.97 -11.72 18.82
N PRO A 41 5.27 -11.80 18.50
CA PRO A 41 5.98 -13.07 18.35
C PRO A 41 5.95 -13.87 19.66
N ASP A 42 5.45 -15.09 19.62
CA ASP A 42 5.52 -16.03 20.75
C ASP A 42 6.78 -16.91 20.62
N TYR A 43 7.84 -16.48 21.25
CA TYR A 43 9.14 -17.19 21.24
C TYR A 43 9.17 -18.46 22.11
N GLU A 44 8.10 -18.74 22.87
CA GLU A 44 7.97 -19.95 23.69
C GLU A 44 7.28 -21.10 22.92
N ARG A 45 6.81 -20.83 21.71
CA ARG A 45 6.20 -21.86 20.86
C ARG A 45 7.26 -22.75 20.24
N ASP A 46 7.12 -24.04 20.48
CA ASP A 46 7.84 -25.08 19.75
C ASP A 46 6.99 -25.59 18.58
N GLY A 47 7.59 -25.71 17.41
CA GLY A 47 6.98 -26.28 16.21
C GLY A 47 7.73 -27.54 15.78
N GLU A 48 7.02 -28.53 15.31
CA GLU A 48 7.59 -29.72 14.67
C GLU A 48 7.60 -29.51 13.14
N VAL A 49 8.77 -29.63 12.53
CA VAL A 49 8.90 -29.67 11.07
C VAL A 49 8.89 -31.13 10.63
N VAL A 50 7.85 -31.52 9.89
CA VAL A 50 7.71 -32.86 9.35
C VAL A 50 8.00 -32.83 7.86
N ASP A 51 9.07 -33.51 7.44
CA ASP A 51 9.34 -33.71 6.01
C ASP A 51 8.37 -34.73 5.45
N TYR A 52 7.64 -34.34 4.44
CA TYR A 52 6.68 -35.18 3.74
C TYR A 52 7.09 -35.37 2.29
N GLU A 53 7.48 -36.58 1.91
CA GLU A 53 7.71 -36.95 0.52
C GLU A 53 6.39 -37.39 -0.11
N MET A 54 5.98 -36.70 -1.15
CA MET A 54 4.78 -37.02 -1.92
C MET A 54 5.21 -37.72 -3.22
N ASP A 55 4.73 -38.94 -3.41
CA ASP A 55 4.90 -39.67 -4.67
C ASP A 55 3.80 -39.20 -5.62
N LEU A 56 4.16 -38.37 -6.60
CA LEU A 56 3.25 -37.83 -7.60
C LEU A 56 3.45 -38.55 -8.93
N ASP A 57 2.38 -39.08 -9.47
CA ASP A 57 2.39 -39.69 -10.81
C ASP A 57 2.70 -38.62 -11.89
N GLU A 58 3.56 -38.95 -12.84
CA GLU A 58 3.92 -38.03 -13.94
C GLU A 58 2.70 -37.56 -14.76
N GLU A 59 1.64 -38.34 -14.81
CA GLU A 59 0.40 -37.97 -15.51
C GLU A 59 -0.35 -36.79 -14.89
N TRP A 60 -0.01 -36.39 -13.68
CA TRP A 60 -0.58 -35.22 -13.01
C TRP A 60 0.05 -33.89 -13.46
N PHE A 61 1.24 -33.99 -14.05
CA PHE A 61 1.94 -32.82 -14.59
C PHE A 61 1.52 -32.59 -16.04
N THR A 62 0.36 -31.93 -16.21
CA THR A 62 -0.21 -31.66 -17.54
C THR A 62 0.27 -30.35 -18.14
N VAL A 63 1.05 -29.58 -17.38
CA VAL A 63 1.61 -28.28 -17.78
C VAL A 63 3.11 -28.31 -17.51
N GLU A 64 3.90 -27.97 -18.52
CA GLU A 64 5.33 -27.79 -18.43
C GLU A 64 5.64 -26.27 -18.54
N VAL A 65 6.43 -25.74 -17.61
CA VAL A 65 6.91 -24.36 -17.66
C VAL A 65 8.14 -24.34 -18.54
N GLU A 66 8.02 -23.79 -19.76
CA GLU A 66 9.12 -23.71 -20.72
C GLU A 66 10.12 -22.60 -20.34
N GLU A 67 9.63 -21.47 -19.83
CA GLU A 67 10.46 -20.32 -19.48
C GLU A 67 9.79 -19.52 -18.37
N TYR A 68 10.55 -19.01 -17.43
CA TYR A 68 10.07 -18.04 -16.43
C TYR A 68 11.16 -17.01 -16.14
N ASP A 69 10.74 -15.75 -16.07
CA ASP A 69 11.58 -14.69 -15.55
C ASP A 69 11.15 -14.40 -14.09
N ARG A 70 12.13 -14.31 -13.20
CA ARG A 70 11.91 -13.72 -11.90
C ARG A 70 12.03 -12.20 -12.05
N LEU A 71 10.96 -11.49 -11.79
CA LEU A 71 11.06 -10.07 -11.53
C LEU A 71 11.98 -9.90 -10.32
N SER A 72 13.24 -9.55 -10.59
CA SER A 72 14.21 -9.26 -9.54
C SER A 72 13.96 -7.85 -9.04
N GLY A 73 13.40 -7.72 -7.85
CA GLY A 73 13.23 -6.45 -7.19
C GLY A 73 11.91 -5.78 -7.52
N GLY A 74 10.79 -6.44 -7.23
CA GLY A 74 9.49 -5.76 -7.10
C GLY A 74 9.61 -4.67 -6.02
N VAL A 75 8.97 -3.54 -6.24
CA VAL A 75 8.87 -2.49 -5.22
C VAL A 75 7.94 -3.00 -4.13
N ASP A 76 8.46 -3.14 -2.92
CA ASP A 76 7.69 -3.49 -1.73
C ASP A 76 7.48 -2.21 -0.90
N LEU A 77 6.25 -1.71 -0.94
CA LEU A 77 5.87 -0.51 -0.19
C LEU A 77 5.44 -0.84 1.25
N THR A 78 5.22 -2.12 1.58
CA THR A 78 4.63 -2.54 2.86
C THR A 78 5.58 -2.44 4.05
N GLY A 79 6.88 -2.29 3.81
CA GLY A 79 7.91 -2.23 4.85
C GLY A 79 8.48 -0.84 5.12
N ASN A 80 7.85 0.21 4.59
CA ASN A 80 8.34 1.58 4.75
C ASN A 80 7.61 2.28 5.89
N ASP A 81 8.34 3.08 6.69
CA ASP A 81 7.76 3.91 7.75
C ASP A 81 6.97 5.08 7.15
N VAL A 82 7.40 5.57 5.98
CA VAL A 82 6.73 6.67 5.28
C VAL A 82 6.41 6.29 3.84
N VAL A 83 5.21 6.58 3.39
CA VAL A 83 4.81 6.45 1.99
C VAL A 83 4.33 7.78 1.46
N VAL A 84 5.02 8.30 0.43
CA VAL A 84 4.60 9.50 -0.30
C VAL A 84 3.85 9.07 -1.56
N ALA A 85 2.54 9.26 -1.57
CA ALA A 85 1.70 8.81 -2.68
C ALA A 85 1.19 9.99 -3.51
N VAL A 86 1.26 9.87 -4.85
CA VAL A 86 0.75 10.89 -5.76
C VAL A 86 -0.45 10.42 -6.55
N GLY A 87 -1.38 11.33 -6.75
CA GLY A 87 -2.60 11.14 -7.49
C GLY A 87 -2.67 11.93 -8.79
N ARG A 88 -3.86 11.97 -9.41
CA ARG A 88 -4.08 12.70 -10.66
C ARG A 88 -3.90 14.21 -10.55
N GLY A 89 -3.76 14.75 -9.35
CA GLY A 89 -3.44 16.15 -9.13
C GLY A 89 -2.12 16.61 -9.76
N ILE A 90 -1.23 15.68 -10.14
CA ILE A 90 0.01 15.98 -10.89
C ILE A 90 -0.24 16.33 -12.36
N GLY A 91 -1.51 16.35 -12.83
CA GLY A 91 -1.83 16.42 -14.26
C GLY A 91 -1.35 17.66 -15.01
N ASP A 92 -1.08 18.78 -14.31
CA ASP A 92 -0.56 20.00 -14.93
C ASP A 92 0.92 19.86 -15.34
N ASP A 93 1.74 19.17 -14.54
CA ASP A 93 3.10 18.76 -14.86
C ASP A 93 3.42 17.41 -14.21
N PRO A 94 3.09 16.28 -14.88
CA PRO A 94 3.28 14.95 -14.31
C PRO A 94 4.73 14.63 -13.96
N THR A 95 5.70 15.10 -14.75
CA THR A 95 7.13 14.90 -14.50
C THR A 95 7.55 15.61 -13.21
N GLN A 96 7.23 16.91 -13.11
CA GLN A 96 7.54 17.70 -11.90
C GLN A 96 6.84 17.14 -10.66
N GLY A 97 5.60 16.64 -10.79
CA GLY A 97 4.88 16.04 -9.67
C GLY A 97 5.58 14.81 -9.10
N ILE A 98 6.12 13.94 -9.96
CA ILE A 98 6.93 12.78 -9.53
C ILE A 98 8.27 13.23 -8.94
N GLU A 99 8.97 14.21 -9.58
CA GLU A 99 10.24 14.73 -9.08
C GLU A 99 10.10 15.27 -7.66
N GLN A 100 9.12 16.12 -7.42
CA GLN A 100 8.89 16.71 -6.09
C GLN A 100 8.48 15.67 -5.04
N ALA A 101 7.75 14.64 -5.44
CA ALA A 101 7.43 13.53 -4.54
C ALA A 101 8.67 12.70 -4.20
N LEU A 102 9.57 12.47 -5.16
CA LEU A 102 10.84 11.79 -4.92
C LEU A 102 11.78 12.64 -4.04
N ASP A 103 11.83 13.96 -4.23
CA ASP A 103 12.58 14.86 -3.36
C ASP A 103 12.09 14.77 -1.90
N LEU A 104 10.77 14.62 -1.71
CA LEU A 104 10.19 14.41 -0.38
C LEU A 104 10.51 13.02 0.18
N VAL A 105 10.46 11.97 -0.64
CA VAL A 105 10.88 10.62 -0.24
C VAL A 105 12.33 10.61 0.22
N ASP A 106 13.22 11.27 -0.54
CA ASP A 106 14.66 11.34 -0.24
C ASP A 106 14.98 12.12 1.06
N ALA A 107 14.03 12.95 1.54
CA ALA A 107 14.18 13.66 2.80
C ALA A 107 13.92 12.78 4.05
N PHE A 108 13.35 11.60 3.90
CA PHE A 108 13.13 10.63 4.96
C PHE A 108 14.16 9.48 4.89
N ASP A 109 14.42 8.83 6.01
CA ASP A 109 15.38 7.71 6.07
C ASP A 109 14.79 6.40 5.49
N GLU A 110 13.49 6.11 5.75
CA GLU A 110 12.79 4.90 5.32
C GLU A 110 11.44 5.28 4.67
N ALA A 111 11.50 5.73 3.42
CA ALA A 111 10.32 6.12 2.65
C ALA A 111 10.37 5.59 1.22
N ASP A 112 9.21 5.45 0.60
CA ASP A 112 9.12 5.16 -0.83
C ASP A 112 7.92 5.86 -1.49
N LEU A 113 7.97 5.93 -2.83
CA LEU A 113 6.97 6.56 -3.68
C LEU A 113 5.84 5.58 -3.99
N GLY A 114 4.62 5.96 -3.64
CA GLY A 114 3.39 5.28 -4.03
C GLY A 114 2.64 6.02 -5.14
N LEU A 115 1.83 5.29 -5.89
CA LEU A 115 1.03 5.85 -6.98
C LEU A 115 -0.43 5.44 -6.87
N SER A 116 -1.34 6.38 -7.11
CA SER A 116 -2.73 5.99 -7.29
C SER A 116 -2.94 5.30 -8.64
N ARG A 117 -3.92 4.43 -8.74
CA ARG A 117 -4.32 3.81 -10.01
C ARG A 117 -4.56 4.84 -11.11
N GLY A 118 -5.06 6.03 -10.73
CA GLY A 118 -5.33 7.11 -11.66
C GLY A 118 -4.10 7.64 -12.38
N VAL A 119 -2.92 7.56 -11.77
CA VAL A 119 -1.64 7.90 -12.39
C VAL A 119 -1.20 6.78 -13.34
N ILE A 120 -1.23 5.53 -12.89
CA ILE A 120 -0.83 4.36 -13.69
C ILE A 120 -1.64 4.23 -14.98
N THR A 121 -2.95 4.44 -14.90
CA THR A 121 -3.87 4.29 -16.04
C THR A 121 -4.06 5.56 -16.85
N SER A 122 -3.37 6.65 -16.48
CA SER A 122 -3.47 7.92 -17.19
C SER A 122 -2.79 7.85 -18.58
N SER A 123 -3.08 8.85 -19.39
CA SER A 123 -2.34 9.10 -20.63
C SER A 123 -1.27 10.17 -20.46
N TYR A 124 -0.77 10.37 -19.24
CA TYR A 124 0.30 11.33 -18.98
C TYR A 124 1.59 10.91 -19.68
N SER A 125 2.34 11.92 -20.10
CA SER A 125 3.70 11.72 -20.60
C SER A 125 4.67 12.08 -19.49
N PHE A 126 5.60 11.18 -19.22
CA PHE A 126 6.65 11.39 -18.24
C PHE A 126 7.99 11.48 -18.95
N ASP A 127 8.89 12.32 -18.45
CA ASP A 127 10.26 12.31 -18.95
C ASP A 127 10.98 11.01 -18.50
N GLY A 128 11.90 10.52 -19.34
CA GLY A 128 12.47 9.17 -19.18
C GLY A 128 13.18 8.90 -17.86
N HIS A 129 13.61 9.93 -17.12
CA HIS A 129 14.26 9.74 -15.82
C HIS A 129 13.26 9.42 -14.69
N VAL A 130 11.98 9.86 -14.80
CA VAL A 130 10.93 9.53 -13.83
C VAL A 130 10.01 8.40 -14.30
N GLU A 131 9.98 8.09 -15.60
CA GLU A 131 9.14 7.04 -16.17
C GLU A 131 9.37 5.67 -15.49
N GLN A 132 10.61 5.39 -15.07
CA GLN A 132 10.97 4.16 -14.37
C GLN A 132 10.25 3.97 -13.02
N TYR A 133 9.74 5.05 -12.40
CA TYR A 133 8.98 5.00 -11.16
C TYR A 133 7.47 4.81 -11.39
N VAL A 134 6.99 4.98 -12.64
CA VAL A 134 5.57 4.87 -12.95
C VAL A 134 5.23 3.44 -13.36
N THR A 135 5.19 2.55 -12.38
CA THR A 135 4.97 1.12 -12.57
C THR A 135 3.78 0.62 -11.75
N GLU A 136 3.15 -0.48 -12.19
CA GLU A 136 2.04 -1.10 -11.46
C GLU A 136 2.46 -1.59 -10.07
N GLU A 137 3.74 -1.87 -9.88
CA GLU A 137 4.29 -2.31 -8.58
C GLU A 137 4.22 -1.22 -7.51
N ARG A 138 4.13 0.05 -7.90
CA ARG A 138 3.97 1.20 -7.00
C ARG A 138 2.51 1.60 -6.78
N GLN A 139 1.58 0.86 -7.39
CA GLN A 139 0.17 1.18 -7.25
C GLN A 139 -0.33 0.84 -5.85
N ILE A 140 -1.01 1.80 -5.21
CA ILE A 140 -1.69 1.63 -3.92
C ILE A 140 -3.19 1.59 -4.12
N GLY A 141 -3.87 0.70 -3.41
CA GLY A 141 -5.30 0.53 -3.43
C GLY A 141 -5.74 -0.92 -3.63
N GLU A 142 -7.04 -1.16 -3.71
CA GLU A 142 -7.70 -2.47 -3.83
C GLU A 142 -7.08 -3.40 -4.89
N SER A 143 -6.56 -2.85 -5.99
CA SER A 143 -5.90 -3.60 -7.06
C SER A 143 -4.38 -3.44 -7.09
N GLY A 144 -3.79 -2.84 -6.08
CA GLY A 144 -2.37 -2.62 -5.91
C GLY A 144 -1.88 -3.17 -4.60
N GLN A 145 -0.94 -2.48 -3.97
CA GLN A 145 -0.46 -2.79 -2.64
C GLN A 145 -1.37 -2.14 -1.57
N GLU A 146 -1.57 -2.84 -0.47
CA GLU A 146 -2.13 -2.32 0.77
C GLU A 146 -0.94 -2.02 1.70
N VAL A 147 -0.86 -0.79 2.20
CA VAL A 147 0.26 -0.28 3.00
C VAL A 147 -0.21 0.26 4.35
N GLU A 148 0.63 0.10 5.37
CA GLU A 148 0.36 0.48 6.75
C GLU A 148 1.57 1.25 7.32
N PRO A 149 2.00 2.38 6.68
CA PRO A 149 3.12 3.16 7.19
C PRO A 149 2.72 3.97 8.42
N ASP A 150 3.71 4.40 9.21
CA ASP A 150 3.51 5.37 10.27
C ASP A 150 2.97 6.70 9.70
N VAL A 151 3.43 7.09 8.50
CA VAL A 151 2.98 8.30 7.81
C VAL A 151 2.67 8.04 6.34
N TYR A 152 1.45 8.33 5.95
CA TYR A 152 0.99 8.31 4.57
C TYR A 152 0.73 9.72 4.06
N ILE A 153 1.53 10.20 3.11
CA ILE A 153 1.36 11.53 2.50
C ILE A 153 0.67 11.38 1.15
N ALA A 154 -0.55 11.84 1.04
CA ALA A 154 -1.38 11.74 -0.16
C ALA A 154 -1.44 13.06 -0.92
N ALA A 155 -0.66 13.22 -1.98
CA ALA A 155 -0.59 14.43 -2.78
C ALA A 155 -1.45 14.35 -4.06
N GLY A 156 -2.48 15.21 -4.16
CA GLY A 156 -3.36 15.27 -5.32
C GLY A 156 -4.20 14.01 -5.55
N ILE A 157 -4.51 13.27 -4.48
CA ILE A 157 -5.34 12.07 -4.46
C ILE A 157 -6.76 12.46 -4.07
N SER A 158 -7.77 11.98 -4.81
CA SER A 158 -9.18 12.28 -4.55
C SER A 158 -9.77 11.51 -3.36
N GLY A 159 -9.21 10.34 -3.02
CA GLY A 159 -9.70 9.53 -1.92
C GLY A 159 -10.84 8.57 -2.29
N ALA A 160 -10.93 8.16 -3.55
CA ALA A 160 -11.87 7.12 -3.94
C ALA A 160 -11.72 5.87 -3.06
N ILE A 161 -12.84 5.18 -2.77
CA ILE A 161 -12.86 4.04 -1.84
C ILE A 161 -11.86 2.95 -2.20
N GLN A 162 -11.59 2.74 -3.49
CA GLN A 162 -10.60 1.76 -3.95
C GLN A 162 -9.16 2.16 -3.62
N HIS A 163 -8.89 3.45 -3.45
CA HIS A 163 -7.58 3.93 -3.00
C HIS A 163 -7.48 3.88 -1.48
N LYS A 164 -8.54 4.33 -0.81
CA LYS A 164 -8.64 4.30 0.65
C LYS A 164 -8.29 2.93 1.21
N VAL A 165 -8.84 1.87 0.63
CA VAL A 165 -8.55 0.47 0.95
C VAL A 165 -7.06 0.16 1.10
N GLY A 166 -6.23 0.79 0.30
CA GLY A 166 -4.79 0.53 0.30
C GLY A 166 -3.98 1.38 1.28
N CYS A 167 -4.61 2.28 2.07
CA CYS A 167 -3.88 3.18 2.95
C CYS A 167 -4.60 3.57 4.25
N ASP A 168 -5.83 3.10 4.49
CA ASP A 168 -6.61 3.52 5.67
C ASP A 168 -6.17 2.90 7.00
N GLU A 169 -5.28 1.93 6.98
CA GLU A 169 -4.64 1.36 8.17
C GLU A 169 -3.30 2.09 8.52
N SER A 170 -2.94 3.16 7.81
CA SER A 170 -1.78 4.00 8.15
C SER A 170 -2.01 4.74 9.47
N ASP A 171 -0.97 4.87 10.30
CA ASP A 171 -1.09 5.54 11.61
C ASP A 171 -1.45 7.03 11.47
N THR A 172 -0.88 7.71 10.49
CA THR A 172 -1.17 9.11 10.18
C THR A 172 -1.31 9.34 8.68
N ILE A 173 -2.44 9.90 8.25
CA ILE A 173 -2.70 10.26 6.85
C ILE A 173 -2.70 11.79 6.69
N ILE A 174 -1.76 12.29 5.91
CA ILE A 174 -1.63 13.70 5.55
C ILE A 174 -2.07 13.87 4.09
N ALA A 175 -3.16 14.55 3.84
CA ALA A 175 -3.65 14.81 2.49
C ALA A 175 -3.28 16.23 2.03
N VAL A 176 -2.81 16.35 0.79
CA VAL A 176 -2.60 17.64 0.09
C VAL A 176 -3.53 17.67 -1.10
N ASN A 177 -4.50 18.58 -1.09
CA ASN A 177 -5.48 18.69 -2.17
C ASN A 177 -5.93 20.14 -2.35
N THR A 178 -6.19 20.54 -3.59
CA THR A 178 -6.81 21.84 -3.91
C THR A 178 -8.31 21.85 -3.71
N ASP A 179 -8.96 20.68 -3.70
CA ASP A 179 -10.39 20.51 -3.47
C ASP A 179 -10.65 20.21 -1.98
N PRO A 180 -11.23 21.15 -1.22
CA PRO A 180 -11.51 20.93 0.19
C PRO A 180 -12.64 19.91 0.43
N ASP A 181 -13.39 19.55 -0.59
CA ASP A 181 -14.49 18.58 -0.52
C ASP A 181 -14.09 17.21 -1.11
N ALA A 182 -12.80 16.98 -1.41
CA ALA A 182 -12.32 15.69 -1.88
C ALA A 182 -12.55 14.59 -0.82
N ASP A 183 -12.97 13.40 -1.25
CA ASP A 183 -13.30 12.27 -0.36
C ASP A 183 -12.14 11.90 0.59
N ILE A 184 -10.88 12.19 0.22
CA ILE A 184 -9.69 11.92 1.06
C ILE A 184 -9.76 12.63 2.40
N ARG A 185 -10.45 13.76 2.47
CA ARG A 185 -10.68 14.53 3.70
C ARG A 185 -11.37 13.70 4.79
N ASP A 186 -12.26 12.81 4.38
CA ASP A 186 -13.11 12.06 5.32
C ASP A 186 -12.34 10.99 6.11
N PHE A 187 -11.11 10.69 5.68
CA PHE A 187 -10.26 9.68 6.34
C PHE A 187 -8.81 10.11 6.52
N SER A 188 -8.46 11.38 6.19
CA SER A 188 -7.15 11.93 6.53
C SER A 188 -7.17 12.59 7.91
N ASP A 189 -6.07 12.46 8.65
CA ASP A 189 -5.87 13.13 9.94
C ASP A 189 -5.59 14.62 9.74
N TYR A 190 -4.84 14.93 8.68
CA TYR A 190 -4.50 16.31 8.30
C TYR A 190 -4.82 16.56 6.83
N LEU A 191 -5.54 17.65 6.56
CA LEU A 191 -5.78 18.16 5.21
C LEU A 191 -5.07 19.49 5.01
N ILE A 192 -4.12 19.52 4.09
CA ILE A 192 -3.48 20.75 3.60
C ILE A 192 -4.20 21.17 2.33
N GLU A 193 -5.02 22.21 2.43
CA GLU A 193 -5.67 22.81 1.26
C GLU A 193 -4.64 23.64 0.48
N GLY A 194 -4.20 23.12 -0.67
CA GLY A 194 -3.18 23.77 -1.48
C GLY A 194 -2.79 23.00 -2.72
N ASP A 195 -2.03 23.67 -3.58
CA ASP A 195 -1.43 23.06 -4.77
C ASP A 195 -0.25 22.18 -4.34
N LEU A 196 -0.25 20.93 -4.76
CA LEU A 196 0.83 20.00 -4.43
C LEU A 196 2.20 20.52 -4.90
N PHE A 197 2.25 21.22 -6.04
CA PHE A 197 3.50 21.79 -6.57
C PHE A 197 4.09 22.90 -5.69
N GLU A 198 3.27 23.55 -4.85
CA GLU A 198 3.71 24.53 -3.85
C GLU A 198 3.94 23.89 -2.47
N VAL A 199 3.16 22.85 -2.14
CA VAL A 199 3.17 22.24 -0.80
C VAL A 199 4.30 21.21 -0.66
N LEU A 200 4.51 20.32 -1.65
CA LEU A 200 5.55 19.29 -1.55
C LEU A 200 6.94 19.86 -1.28
N PRO A 201 7.43 20.89 -2.00
CA PRO A 201 8.75 21.47 -1.69
C PRO A 201 8.86 22.02 -0.27
N ARG A 202 7.77 22.59 0.27
CA ARG A 202 7.76 23.10 1.64
C ARG A 202 7.75 21.98 2.68
N LEU A 203 7.08 20.86 2.38
CA LEU A 203 7.15 19.69 3.24
C LEU A 203 8.56 19.11 3.24
N THR A 204 9.21 19.02 2.07
CA THR A 204 10.60 18.59 1.97
C THR A 204 11.52 19.47 2.83
N GLU A 205 11.42 20.79 2.71
CA GLU A 205 12.20 21.74 3.54
C GLU A 205 11.92 21.52 5.05
N ALA A 206 10.67 21.28 5.44
CA ALA A 206 10.29 21.08 6.84
C ALA A 206 10.82 19.75 7.40
N VAL A 207 10.81 18.68 6.59
CA VAL A 207 11.40 17.38 6.97
C VAL A 207 12.91 17.50 7.14
N GLU A 208 13.61 18.10 6.18
CA GLU A 208 15.05 18.34 6.24
C GLU A 208 15.46 19.20 7.45
N ALA A 209 14.58 20.14 7.86
CA ALA A 209 14.78 20.95 9.06
C ALA A 209 14.46 20.21 10.37
N GLY A 210 13.89 19.00 10.32
CA GLY A 210 13.44 18.22 11.48
C GLY A 210 12.17 18.76 12.15
N GLU A 211 11.41 19.61 11.45
CA GLU A 211 10.21 20.25 12.01
C GLU A 211 9.00 19.32 11.99
N LEU A 212 8.90 18.39 11.05
CA LEU A 212 7.75 17.49 10.91
C LEU A 212 7.68 16.48 12.07
N GLY A 213 8.80 15.90 12.49
CA GLY A 213 8.87 14.99 13.64
C GLY A 213 8.43 15.64 14.95
N ALA A 214 8.76 16.91 15.14
CA ALA A 214 8.36 17.66 16.32
C ALA A 214 6.84 17.96 16.36
N MET A 215 6.19 18.04 15.21
CA MET A 215 4.72 18.22 15.12
C MET A 215 3.98 16.91 15.41
N MET A 216 4.51 15.77 15.01
CA MET A 216 3.92 14.45 15.25
C MET A 216 4.02 14.04 16.73
N GLU A 217 5.16 14.30 17.39
CA GLU A 217 5.32 14.06 18.83
C GLU A 217 4.40 14.96 19.69
N ALA A 218 4.01 16.14 19.19
CA ALA A 218 3.14 17.08 19.91
C ALA A 218 1.64 16.70 19.81
N SER A 219 1.24 15.78 18.94
CA SER A 219 -0.14 15.32 18.78
C SER A 219 -0.51 14.17 19.70
N ASP A 220 0.47 13.52 20.35
CA ASP A 220 0.28 12.40 21.28
C ASP A 220 0.02 12.83 22.76
N ASP A 221 -0.01 14.14 23.06
CA ASP A 221 -0.31 14.71 24.37
C ASP A 221 -1.75 15.32 24.41
#